data_e8ba4e5dec770a45d2938e75b97ac5b3
#
_entry.id   e8ba4e5dec770a45d2938e75b97ac5b3
#
_cell.length_a   1.000
_cell.length_b   1.000
_cell.length_c   1.000
_cell.angle_alpha   90.00
_cell.angle_beta   90.00
_cell.angle_gamma   90.00
#
_symmetry.space_group_name_H-M   'P 1'
#
loop_
_entity.id
_entity.type
_entity.pdbx_description
1 polymer ?
#
loop_
_entity_poly.entity_id
_entity_poly.type
_entity_poly.pdbx_seq_one_letter_code
_entity_poly.pdbx_strand_id
1 'polypeptide(L)'
;LYLVFVVRDRKAGAAVAAAGLIWFAVATFGIIAHHSRQFYGDVAVEGSIYFKRYTHLGGGLGSILQALVTRPGEVLALLATEERLAYWPRILAPVGFLAALGPLELALAAPILAANLLADYPAMYSGEYHYSALVVPFAVAGAVTGAAWLTRKVAAWTGWPRARVLAGVCAWLLAWSL
;
A
#
# COMPACT_ATOMS: atom_id res chain seq x y z
N LEU A 1 -10.30 0.72 9.09
CA LEU A 1 -10.70 -0.61 8.60
C LEU A 1 -10.51 -1.68 9.68
N TYR A 2 -9.30 -1.90 10.22
CA TYR A 2 -9.03 -2.95 11.21
C TYR A 2 -9.91 -2.82 12.46
N LEU A 3 -10.02 -1.63 13.06
CA LEU A 3 -10.88 -1.37 14.22
C LEU A 3 -12.36 -1.65 13.91
N VAL A 4 -12.82 -1.37 12.69
CA VAL A 4 -14.22 -1.56 12.31
C VAL A 4 -14.55 -3.03 12.04
N PHE A 5 -13.70 -3.72 11.29
CA PHE A 5 -14.02 -5.06 10.77
C PHE A 5 -13.48 -6.20 11.64
N VAL A 6 -12.34 -6.01 12.30
CA VAL A 6 -11.70 -7.04 13.14
C VAL A 6 -12.03 -6.84 14.62
N VAL A 7 -11.75 -5.65 15.16
CA VAL A 7 -12.01 -5.33 16.57
C VAL A 7 -13.50 -5.05 16.82
N ARG A 8 -14.26 -4.74 15.77
CA ARG A 8 -15.70 -4.39 15.79
C ARG A 8 -16.03 -3.14 16.61
N ASP A 9 -15.07 -2.30 16.90
CA ASP A 9 -15.30 -0.99 17.51
C ASP A 9 -15.46 0.08 16.41
N ARG A 10 -16.71 0.25 15.99
CA ARG A 10 -17.07 1.22 14.94
C ARG A 10 -16.82 2.66 15.36
N LYS A 11 -17.00 2.98 16.67
CA LYS A 11 -16.81 4.36 17.17
C LYS A 11 -15.34 4.74 17.16
N ALA A 12 -14.48 3.89 17.72
CA ALA A 12 -13.03 4.10 17.66
C ALA A 12 -12.52 4.10 16.20
N GLY A 13 -13.02 3.19 15.36
CA GLY A 13 -12.67 3.15 13.95
C GLY A 13 -13.06 4.42 13.19
N ALA A 14 -14.26 4.95 13.43
CA ALA A 14 -14.72 6.22 12.83
C ALA A 14 -13.91 7.42 13.35
N ALA A 15 -13.62 7.46 14.65
CA ALA A 15 -12.82 8.54 15.24
C ALA A 15 -11.40 8.59 14.66
N VAL A 16 -10.73 7.43 14.55
CA VAL A 16 -9.38 7.35 13.94
C VAL A 16 -9.42 7.72 12.47
N ALA A 17 -10.44 7.26 11.71
CA ALA A 17 -10.59 7.63 10.31
C ALA A 17 -10.82 9.15 10.14
N ALA A 18 -11.70 9.73 10.94
CA ALA A 18 -11.97 11.17 10.91
C ALA A 18 -10.71 11.98 11.26
N ALA A 19 -10.00 11.61 12.32
CA ALA A 19 -8.75 12.29 12.71
C ALA A 19 -7.69 12.19 11.59
N GLY A 20 -7.55 11.02 10.97
CA GLY A 20 -6.64 10.82 9.83
C GLY A 20 -7.01 11.66 8.61
N LEU A 21 -8.29 11.74 8.26
CA LEU A 21 -8.78 12.56 7.15
C LEU A 21 -8.59 14.07 7.42
N ILE A 22 -8.89 14.52 8.64
CA ILE A 22 -8.66 15.92 9.05
C ILE A 22 -7.16 16.24 8.96
N TRP A 23 -6.32 15.38 9.52
CA TRP A 23 -4.88 15.58 9.46
C TRP A 23 -4.35 15.58 8.02
N PHE A 24 -4.82 14.65 7.19
CA PHE A 24 -4.48 14.63 5.76
C PHE A 24 -4.87 15.94 5.06
N ALA A 25 -6.06 16.44 5.31
CA ALA A 25 -6.52 17.70 4.72
C ALA A 25 -5.66 18.89 5.20
N VAL A 26 -5.41 19.01 6.49
CA VAL A 26 -4.57 20.08 7.07
C VAL A 26 -3.13 19.99 6.52
N ALA A 27 -2.54 18.81 6.52
CA ALA A 27 -1.19 18.62 6.03
C ALA A 27 -1.07 18.92 4.53
N THR A 28 -1.98 18.37 3.72
CA THR A 28 -1.89 18.45 2.25
C THR A 28 -2.29 19.82 1.73
N PHE A 29 -3.44 20.33 2.14
CA PHE A 29 -4.00 21.57 1.60
C PHE A 29 -3.64 22.82 2.41
N GLY A 30 -3.22 22.64 3.66
CA GLY A 30 -2.71 23.72 4.51
C GLY A 30 -1.18 23.80 4.46
N ILE A 31 -0.51 22.91 5.17
CA ILE A 31 0.93 23.00 5.45
C ILE A 31 1.75 22.82 4.15
N ILE A 32 1.55 21.69 3.45
CA ILE A 32 2.33 21.40 2.24
C ILE A 32 2.02 22.42 1.14
N ALA A 33 0.74 22.79 0.94
CA ALA A 33 0.37 23.76 -0.06
C ALA A 33 0.99 25.15 0.19
N HIS A 34 1.01 25.59 1.46
CA HIS A 34 1.64 26.87 1.83
C HIS A 34 3.13 26.88 1.51
N HIS A 35 3.86 25.87 1.96
CA HIS A 35 5.31 25.78 1.74
C HIS A 35 5.66 25.49 0.27
N SER A 36 4.90 24.65 -0.43
CA SER A 36 5.13 24.39 -1.84
C SER A 36 5.00 25.63 -2.70
N ARG A 37 4.00 26.48 -2.44
CA ARG A 37 3.86 27.75 -3.17
C ARG A 37 5.03 28.70 -2.89
N GLN A 38 5.52 28.74 -1.66
CA GLN A 38 6.64 29.58 -1.27
C GLN A 38 7.95 29.20 -1.95
N PHE A 39 8.22 27.87 -2.09
CA PHE A 39 9.47 27.37 -2.65
C PHE A 39 9.43 27.08 -4.16
N TYR A 40 8.28 26.69 -4.70
CA TYR A 40 8.13 26.20 -6.07
C TYR A 40 7.26 27.09 -6.97
N GLY A 41 6.58 28.11 -6.40
CA GLY A 41 5.74 29.03 -7.15
C GLY A 41 4.68 28.32 -7.98
N ASP A 42 4.55 28.70 -9.24
CA ASP A 42 3.54 28.19 -10.17
C ASP A 42 3.78 26.72 -10.62
N VAL A 43 4.89 26.12 -10.25
CA VAL A 43 5.18 24.70 -10.56
C VAL A 43 4.36 23.75 -9.66
N ALA A 44 3.83 24.25 -8.55
CA ALA A 44 3.00 23.48 -7.63
C ALA A 44 1.58 23.32 -8.18
N VAL A 45 1.19 22.08 -8.52
CA VAL A 45 -0.18 21.73 -8.95
C VAL A 45 -1.08 21.63 -7.71
N GLU A 46 -2.22 22.30 -7.73
CA GLU A 46 -3.15 22.42 -6.57
C GLU A 46 -2.42 22.78 -5.26
N GLY A 47 -1.37 23.61 -5.36
CA GLY A 47 -0.60 24.04 -4.20
C GLY A 47 0.42 23.02 -3.68
N SER A 48 0.64 21.90 -4.35
CA SER A 48 1.65 20.91 -3.97
C SER A 48 2.46 20.41 -5.15
N ILE A 49 3.78 20.43 -5.02
CA ILE A 49 4.71 19.86 -6.01
C ILE A 49 4.47 18.34 -6.19
N TYR A 50 3.97 17.66 -5.17
CA TYR A 50 3.75 16.21 -5.23
C TYR A 50 2.63 15.82 -6.20
N PHE A 51 1.64 16.67 -6.44
CA PHE A 51 0.57 16.40 -7.40
C PHE A 51 1.05 16.45 -8.86
N LYS A 52 2.22 17.05 -9.13
CA LYS A 52 2.85 17.00 -10.45
C LYS A 52 3.09 15.57 -10.95
N ARG A 53 3.26 14.62 -10.03
CA ARG A 53 3.45 13.20 -10.35
C ARG A 53 2.20 12.51 -10.90
N TYR A 54 1.04 13.18 -10.89
CA TYR A 54 -0.25 12.64 -11.31
C TYR A 54 -0.91 13.48 -12.41
N THR A 55 -0.14 14.30 -13.13
CA THR A 55 -0.67 15.19 -14.19
C THR A 55 -1.37 14.43 -15.31
N HIS A 56 -0.94 13.21 -15.63
CA HIS A 56 -1.62 12.32 -16.58
C HIS A 56 -3.05 11.90 -16.12
N LEU A 57 -3.34 11.99 -14.82
CA LEU A 57 -4.67 11.80 -14.24
C LEU A 57 -5.38 13.12 -13.93
N GLY A 58 -4.79 14.27 -14.32
CA GLY A 58 -5.32 15.61 -14.09
C GLY A 58 -4.61 16.41 -13.00
N GLY A 59 -3.67 15.82 -12.27
CA GLY A 59 -2.72 16.48 -11.37
C GLY A 59 -3.23 16.80 -9.97
N GLY A 60 -4.54 16.88 -9.76
CA GLY A 60 -5.13 17.18 -8.45
C GLY A 60 -5.85 15.97 -7.85
N LEU A 61 -6.11 15.99 -6.54
CA LEU A 61 -6.80 14.88 -5.87
C LEU A 61 -8.20 14.66 -6.48
N GLY A 62 -8.95 15.72 -6.74
CA GLY A 62 -10.28 15.64 -7.36
C GLY A 62 -10.22 15.01 -8.75
N SER A 63 -9.26 15.43 -9.58
CA SER A 63 -9.07 14.91 -10.93
C SER A 63 -8.62 13.45 -10.93
N ILE A 64 -7.77 13.04 -9.99
CA ILE A 64 -7.36 11.64 -9.80
C ILE A 64 -8.58 10.79 -9.46
N LEU A 65 -9.39 11.19 -8.47
CA LEU A 65 -10.61 10.47 -8.10
C LEU A 65 -11.62 10.41 -9.26
N GLN A 66 -11.77 11.51 -10.00
CA GLN A 66 -12.59 11.54 -11.21
C GLN A 66 -12.08 10.55 -12.25
N ALA A 67 -10.77 10.51 -12.53
CA ALA A 67 -10.16 9.58 -13.48
C ALA A 67 -10.41 8.10 -13.10
N LEU A 68 -10.31 7.75 -11.82
CA LEU A 68 -10.61 6.40 -11.32
C LEU A 68 -12.05 5.95 -11.65
N VAL A 69 -13.01 6.90 -11.66
CA VAL A 69 -14.41 6.59 -11.91
C VAL A 69 -14.76 6.69 -13.40
N THR A 70 -14.26 7.71 -14.10
CA THR A 70 -14.67 8.01 -15.48
C THR A 70 -13.81 7.32 -16.54
N ARG A 71 -12.57 6.95 -16.19
CA ARG A 71 -11.60 6.33 -17.11
C ARG A 71 -10.97 5.05 -16.53
N PRO A 72 -11.76 4.09 -15.98
CA PRO A 72 -11.22 2.92 -15.31
C PRO A 72 -10.34 2.06 -16.23
N GLY A 73 -10.64 2.00 -17.52
CA GLY A 73 -9.84 1.27 -18.50
C GLY A 73 -8.42 1.82 -18.65
N GLU A 74 -8.25 3.15 -18.69
CA GLU A 74 -6.94 3.79 -18.75
C GLU A 74 -6.15 3.56 -17.46
N VAL A 75 -6.82 3.64 -16.30
CA VAL A 75 -6.19 3.38 -15.00
C VAL A 75 -5.75 1.92 -14.90
N LEU A 76 -6.58 0.96 -15.33
CA LEU A 76 -6.20 -0.46 -15.33
C LEU A 76 -5.05 -0.74 -16.29
N ALA A 77 -5.04 -0.13 -17.49
CA ALA A 77 -3.94 -0.24 -18.43
C ALA A 77 -2.64 0.32 -17.84
N LEU A 78 -2.72 1.44 -17.13
CA LEU A 78 -1.58 2.03 -16.41
C LEU A 78 -1.04 1.06 -15.34
N LEU A 79 -1.91 0.47 -14.52
CA LEU A 79 -1.54 -0.47 -13.47
C LEU A 79 -0.99 -1.80 -14.01
N ALA A 80 -1.35 -2.15 -15.25
CA ALA A 80 -0.92 -3.37 -15.93
C ALA A 80 0.41 -3.21 -16.71
N THR A 81 1.08 -2.06 -16.63
CA THR A 81 2.41 -1.90 -17.22
C THR A 81 3.44 -2.81 -16.54
N GLU A 82 4.44 -3.26 -17.29
CA GLU A 82 5.45 -4.20 -16.80
C GLU A 82 6.15 -3.68 -15.53
N GLU A 83 6.52 -2.41 -15.51
CA GLU A 83 7.22 -1.78 -14.39
C GLU A 83 6.37 -1.79 -13.11
N ARG A 84 5.06 -1.55 -13.22
CA ARG A 84 4.14 -1.55 -12.08
C ARG A 84 3.79 -2.96 -11.62
N LEU A 85 3.70 -3.90 -12.56
CA LEU A 85 3.54 -5.32 -12.21
C LEU A 85 4.78 -5.87 -11.51
N ALA A 86 5.99 -5.44 -11.91
CA ALA A 86 7.24 -5.81 -11.26
C ALA A 86 7.39 -5.26 -9.83
N TYR A 87 6.62 -4.26 -9.45
CA TYR A 87 6.61 -3.74 -8.08
C TYR A 87 6.11 -4.78 -7.06
N TRP A 88 5.11 -5.59 -7.42
CA TRP A 88 4.54 -6.58 -6.52
C TRP A 88 5.53 -7.64 -6.04
N PRO A 89 6.26 -8.35 -6.94
CA PRO A 89 7.27 -9.28 -6.47
C PRO A 89 8.37 -8.61 -5.65
N ARG A 90 8.78 -7.38 -5.94
CA ARG A 90 9.79 -6.65 -5.17
C ARG A 90 9.35 -6.39 -3.73
N ILE A 91 8.07 -6.12 -3.50
CA ILE A 91 7.52 -5.91 -2.14
C ILE A 91 7.22 -7.23 -1.43
N LEU A 92 6.79 -8.26 -2.17
CA LEU A 92 6.32 -9.50 -1.57
C LEU A 92 7.42 -10.56 -1.41
N ALA A 93 8.45 -10.57 -2.27
CA ALA A 93 9.52 -11.56 -2.21
C ALA A 93 10.29 -11.55 -0.88
N PRO A 94 10.67 -10.40 -0.30
CA PRO A 94 11.40 -10.38 0.98
C PRO A 94 10.64 -11.03 2.14
N VAL A 95 9.32 -11.16 2.02
CA VAL A 95 8.46 -11.87 2.99
C VAL A 95 7.92 -13.19 2.43
N GLY A 96 8.63 -13.79 1.47
CA GLY A 96 8.34 -15.10 0.89
C GLY A 96 6.95 -15.20 0.27
N PHE A 97 6.38 -14.11 -0.24
CA PHE A 97 5.01 -13.98 -0.77
C PHE A 97 3.90 -14.29 0.23
N LEU A 98 4.22 -14.56 1.49
CA LEU A 98 3.23 -14.90 2.51
C LEU A 98 2.26 -13.75 2.79
N ALA A 99 2.66 -12.51 2.56
CA ALA A 99 1.78 -11.36 2.70
C ALA A 99 0.54 -11.42 1.79
N ALA A 100 0.62 -12.09 0.65
CA ALA A 100 -0.53 -12.32 -0.24
C ALA A 100 -1.64 -13.18 0.40
N LEU A 101 -1.28 -13.97 1.42
CA LEU A 101 -2.21 -14.77 2.21
C LEU A 101 -2.80 -14.00 3.42
N GLY A 102 -2.36 -12.75 3.63
CA GLY A 102 -2.92 -11.81 4.60
C GLY A 102 -3.52 -10.58 3.89
N PRO A 103 -4.60 -10.75 3.08
CA PRO A 103 -5.10 -9.68 2.22
C PRO A 103 -5.66 -8.47 2.99
N LEU A 104 -6.09 -8.65 4.23
CA LEU A 104 -6.61 -7.54 5.04
C LEU A 104 -5.51 -6.54 5.38
N GLU A 105 -4.33 -7.03 5.76
CA GLU A 105 -3.17 -6.21 6.09
C GLU A 105 -2.67 -5.45 4.85
N LEU A 106 -2.60 -6.12 3.70
CA LEU A 106 -2.27 -5.46 2.44
C LEU A 106 -3.32 -4.43 2.03
N ALA A 107 -4.60 -4.68 2.30
CA ALA A 107 -5.66 -3.72 2.04
C ALA A 107 -5.52 -2.44 2.89
N LEU A 108 -4.91 -2.52 4.07
CA LEU A 108 -4.59 -1.33 4.87
C LEU A 108 -3.51 -0.46 4.22
N ALA A 109 -2.62 -1.05 3.41
CA ALA A 109 -1.64 -0.32 2.62
C ALA A 109 -2.21 0.25 1.31
N ALA A 110 -3.47 -0.04 0.95
CA ALA A 110 -4.05 0.34 -0.34
C ALA A 110 -3.92 1.83 -0.69
N PRO A 111 -4.10 2.80 0.22
CA PRO A 111 -3.91 4.21 -0.12
C PRO A 111 -2.47 4.53 -0.54
N ILE A 112 -1.48 3.91 0.11
CA ILE A 112 -0.06 4.10 -0.18
C ILE A 112 0.32 3.40 -1.48
N LEU A 113 -0.17 2.17 -1.67
CA LEU A 113 0.01 1.42 -2.91
C LEU A 113 -0.61 2.18 -4.10
N ALA A 114 -1.81 2.72 -3.94
CA ALA A 114 -2.44 3.55 -4.96
C ALA A 114 -1.60 4.79 -5.27
N ALA A 115 -1.13 5.52 -4.25
CA ALA A 115 -0.25 6.67 -4.46
C ALA A 115 1.01 6.30 -5.24
N ASN A 116 1.66 5.19 -4.90
CA ASN A 116 2.87 4.75 -5.58
C ASN A 116 2.59 4.30 -7.02
N LEU A 117 1.59 3.44 -7.22
CA LEU A 117 1.32 2.82 -8.52
C LEU A 117 0.65 3.75 -9.53
N LEU A 118 -0.09 4.77 -9.06
CA LEU A 118 -0.72 5.76 -9.93
C LEU A 118 0.21 6.92 -10.30
N ALA A 119 1.39 7.04 -9.68
CA ALA A 119 2.32 8.11 -9.97
C ALA A 119 3.01 7.91 -11.34
N ASP A 120 3.28 9.01 -12.02
CA ASP A 120 4.18 9.07 -13.17
C ASP A 120 5.59 9.43 -12.69
N TYR A 121 6.11 8.59 -11.78
CA TYR A 121 7.45 8.74 -11.22
C TYR A 121 8.00 7.35 -10.83
N PRO A 122 8.87 6.77 -11.68
CA PRO A 122 9.34 5.39 -11.52
C PRO A 122 9.93 5.05 -10.15
N ALA A 123 10.59 6.00 -9.49
CA ALA A 123 11.13 5.79 -8.16
C ALA A 123 10.07 5.37 -7.11
N MET A 124 8.79 5.71 -7.31
CA MET A 124 7.72 5.37 -6.36
C MET A 124 7.30 3.90 -6.42
N TYR A 125 7.47 3.26 -7.57
CA TYR A 125 7.11 1.84 -7.78
C TYR A 125 8.29 0.95 -8.21
N SER A 126 9.53 1.46 -8.11
CA SER A 126 10.73 0.61 -8.34
C SER A 126 10.99 -0.37 -7.20
N GLY A 127 10.53 -0.08 -5.98
CA GLY A 127 10.89 -0.84 -4.77
C GLY A 127 12.26 -0.50 -4.18
N GLU A 128 13.06 0.33 -4.84
CA GLU A 128 14.44 0.66 -4.45
C GLU A 128 14.54 1.88 -3.53
N TYR A 129 13.52 2.73 -3.53
CA TYR A 129 13.51 3.98 -2.78
C TYR A 129 12.57 3.93 -1.57
N HIS A 130 12.70 4.92 -0.71
CA HIS A 130 11.93 5.07 0.54
C HIS A 130 10.40 5.10 0.39
N TYR A 131 9.87 5.27 -0.83
CA TYR A 131 8.42 5.31 -1.08
C TYR A 131 7.70 4.02 -0.67
N SER A 132 8.42 2.89 -0.67
CA SER A 132 7.88 1.60 -0.23
C SER A 132 7.92 1.41 1.29
N ALA A 133 8.65 2.27 2.03
CA ALA A 133 8.84 2.12 3.47
C ALA A 133 7.52 2.05 4.27
N LEU A 134 6.51 2.79 3.84
CA LEU A 134 5.18 2.77 4.47
C LEU A 134 4.36 1.51 4.12
N VAL A 135 4.71 0.77 3.06
CA VAL A 135 4.05 -0.49 2.68
C VAL A 135 4.62 -1.67 3.48
N VAL A 136 5.92 -1.62 3.81
CA VAL A 136 6.65 -2.72 4.48
C VAL A 136 5.98 -3.20 5.78
N PRO A 137 5.55 -2.36 6.72
CA PRO A 137 4.88 -2.82 7.94
C PRO A 137 3.63 -3.67 7.65
N PHE A 138 2.86 -3.31 6.63
CA PHE A 138 1.66 -4.06 6.24
C PHE A 138 2.00 -5.37 5.52
N ALA A 139 3.07 -5.38 4.72
CA ALA A 139 3.57 -6.60 4.10
C ALA A 139 4.09 -7.58 5.15
N VAL A 140 4.82 -7.12 6.17
CA VAL A 140 5.28 -7.94 7.29
C VAL A 140 4.10 -8.46 8.11
N ALA A 141 3.15 -7.61 8.48
CA ALA A 141 1.95 -8.03 9.20
C ALA A 141 1.14 -9.06 8.40
N GLY A 142 0.95 -8.83 7.10
CA GLY A 142 0.29 -9.77 6.19
C GLY A 142 1.05 -11.10 6.08
N ALA A 143 2.39 -11.07 6.09
CA ALA A 143 3.19 -12.29 6.08
C ALA A 143 3.04 -13.10 7.38
N VAL A 144 2.95 -12.44 8.54
CA VAL A 144 2.70 -13.11 9.82
C VAL A 144 1.33 -13.80 9.84
N THR A 145 0.27 -13.10 9.42
CA THR A 145 -1.09 -13.68 9.34
C THR A 145 -1.17 -14.76 8.27
N GLY A 146 -0.52 -14.56 7.12
CA GLY A 146 -0.41 -15.53 6.04
C GLY A 146 0.34 -16.80 6.47
N ALA A 147 1.47 -16.67 7.17
CA ALA A 147 2.22 -17.78 7.73
C ALA A 147 1.38 -18.59 8.73
N ALA A 148 0.65 -17.91 9.63
CA ALA A 148 -0.23 -18.55 10.58
C ALA A 148 -1.38 -19.28 9.88
N TRP A 149 -1.98 -18.68 8.85
CA TRP A 149 -3.03 -19.30 8.04
C TRP A 149 -2.52 -20.53 7.30
N LEU A 150 -1.37 -20.41 6.60
CA LEU A 150 -0.75 -21.50 5.85
C LEU A 150 -0.40 -22.66 6.76
N THR A 151 0.20 -22.38 7.92
CA THR A 151 0.57 -23.41 8.92
C THR A 151 -0.66 -24.19 9.37
N ARG A 152 -1.77 -23.52 9.67
CA ARG A 152 -3.02 -24.22 10.07
C ARG A 152 -3.57 -25.08 8.93
N LYS A 153 -3.59 -24.56 7.70
CA LYS A 153 -4.15 -25.29 6.54
C LYS A 153 -3.30 -26.51 6.18
N VAL A 154 -1.98 -26.35 6.09
CA VAL A 154 -1.07 -27.46 5.76
C VAL A 154 -1.08 -28.52 6.85
N ALA A 155 -1.05 -28.14 8.13
CA ALA A 155 -1.15 -29.11 9.25
C ALA A 155 -2.46 -29.90 9.23
N ALA A 156 -3.59 -29.24 8.92
CA ALA A 156 -4.89 -29.91 8.80
C ALA A 156 -4.95 -30.85 7.60
N TRP A 157 -4.33 -30.48 6.49
CA TRP A 157 -4.32 -31.28 5.26
C TRP A 157 -3.37 -32.50 5.32
N THR A 158 -2.18 -32.30 5.92
CA THR A 158 -1.12 -33.34 5.94
C THR A 158 -1.14 -34.21 7.20
N GLY A 159 -1.85 -33.79 8.26
CA GLY A 159 -1.75 -34.40 9.58
C GLY A 159 -0.43 -34.11 10.32
N TRP A 160 0.44 -33.29 9.77
CA TRP A 160 1.72 -32.97 10.41
C TRP A 160 1.52 -32.08 11.65
N PRO A 161 2.39 -32.25 12.67
CA PRO A 161 2.41 -31.32 13.80
C PRO A 161 2.62 -29.88 13.34
N ARG A 162 1.86 -28.95 13.90
CA ARG A 162 1.96 -27.51 13.54
C ARG A 162 3.35 -26.95 13.67
N ALA A 163 4.14 -27.42 14.67
CA ALA A 163 5.52 -26.99 14.86
C ALA A 163 6.42 -27.36 13.68
N ARG A 164 6.24 -28.55 13.08
CA ARG A 164 7.00 -28.97 11.88
C ARG A 164 6.66 -28.10 10.68
N VAL A 165 5.37 -27.85 10.46
CA VAL A 165 4.92 -26.97 9.35
C VAL A 165 5.46 -25.56 9.55
N LEU A 166 5.36 -25.02 10.76
CA LEU A 166 5.88 -23.69 11.09
C LEU A 166 7.38 -23.59 10.86
N ALA A 167 8.15 -24.61 11.24
CA ALA A 167 9.60 -24.66 10.96
C ALA A 167 9.88 -24.59 9.44
N GLY A 168 9.08 -25.29 8.62
CA GLY A 168 9.17 -25.21 7.16
C GLY A 168 8.84 -23.81 6.62
N VAL A 169 7.83 -23.16 7.15
CA VAL A 169 7.47 -21.77 6.79
C VAL A 169 8.57 -20.79 7.18
N CYS A 170 9.18 -20.96 8.37
CA CYS A 170 10.31 -20.14 8.78
C CYS A 170 11.54 -20.36 7.89
N ALA A 171 11.84 -21.61 7.53
CA ALA A 171 12.92 -21.92 6.60
C ALA A 171 12.68 -21.30 5.21
N TRP A 172 11.44 -21.33 4.72
CA TRP A 172 11.04 -20.65 3.49
C TRP A 172 11.29 -19.14 3.57
N LEU A 173 10.84 -18.48 4.66
CA LEU A 173 11.07 -17.05 4.87
C LEU A 173 12.56 -16.71 4.89
N LEU A 174 13.38 -17.50 5.59
CA LEU A 174 14.82 -17.29 5.63
C LEU A 174 15.45 -17.40 4.23
N ALA A 175 15.02 -18.36 3.43
CA ALA A 175 15.53 -18.52 2.06
C ALA A 175 15.20 -17.32 1.14
N TRP A 176 14.10 -16.61 1.40
CA TRP A 176 13.71 -15.43 0.62
C TRP A 176 14.27 -14.11 1.18
N SER A 177 14.77 -14.11 2.41
CA SER A 177 15.37 -12.93 3.04
C SER A 177 16.88 -12.79 2.80
N LEU A 178 17.52 -13.80 2.22
CA LEU A 178 18.93 -13.82 1.83
C LEU A 178 19.11 -13.43 0.37
#